data_01cf0df2e7042855cbc33c357a5e7a40
#
_entry.id   01cf0df2e7042855cbc33c357a5e7a40
#
_cell.length_a   1.000
_cell.length_b   1.000
_cell.length_c   1.000
_cell.angle_alpha   90.00
_cell.angle_beta   90.00
_cell.angle_gamma   90.00
#
_symmetry.space_group_name_H-M   'P 1'
#
loop_
_entity.id
_entity.type
_entity.pdbx_description
1 polymer ?
#
loop_
_entity_poly.entity_id
_entity_poly.type
_entity_poly.pdbx_seq_one_letter_code
_entity_poly.pdbx_strand_id
1 'polypeptide(L)'
;MELLAQYIQTLAPQLSAWRRDFHHFAESGWLEFRTAAKVAEILDQLGYSLAMGRDVVDAESRMGLPDDATLAREFARARAQGAPEKWLAPFEGGFTGIVATLKTGRPGPTLAFRVDMDALDLSEALDDSHRPFRDGFASCNPGMMHACGHDGHTTIGLGLAHVLKQNDAQLNGTIRLIFQPAEEGTRGARAMVAAGALDGVDYFTAIHIGTGVPAGTAICGSDNFMATTKFDVHFTGVAAHAGGKPEDGRNALLAAAQAAIALHSIAPHSEGASRVNVGVMQAGSGRNVVPANALLKVETRGVSESIN
;
A
#
# COMPACT_ATOMS: atom_id res chain seq x y z
N MET A 1 -24.43 -0.35 -23.48
CA MET A 1 -24.54 0.20 -22.11
C MET A 1 -25.39 -0.68 -21.21
N GLU A 2 -26.63 -1.01 -21.61
CA GLU A 2 -27.54 -1.83 -20.78
C GLU A 2 -27.03 -3.26 -20.51
N LEU A 3 -26.53 -3.96 -21.51
CA LEU A 3 -25.89 -5.28 -21.33
C LEU A 3 -24.68 -5.25 -20.37
N LEU A 4 -23.89 -4.18 -20.42
CA LEU A 4 -22.75 -4.00 -19.51
C LEU A 4 -23.23 -3.79 -18.07
N ALA A 5 -24.25 -2.96 -17.87
CA ALA A 5 -24.82 -2.73 -16.56
C ALA A 5 -25.42 -4.02 -15.97
N GLN A 6 -26.12 -4.82 -16.77
CA GLN A 6 -26.64 -6.12 -16.36
C GLN A 6 -25.51 -7.08 -15.97
N TYR A 7 -24.44 -7.16 -16.78
CA TYR A 7 -23.28 -8.00 -16.44
C TYR A 7 -22.63 -7.59 -15.12
N ILE A 8 -22.44 -6.29 -14.89
CA ILE A 8 -21.89 -5.78 -13.62
C ILE A 8 -22.78 -6.15 -12.44
N GLN A 9 -24.12 -6.09 -12.60
CA GLN A 9 -25.05 -6.52 -11.55
C GLN A 9 -24.91 -8.02 -11.23
N THR A 10 -24.69 -8.88 -12.22
CA THR A 10 -24.43 -10.31 -11.97
C THR A 10 -23.12 -10.56 -11.27
N LEU A 11 -22.12 -9.70 -11.48
CA LEU A 11 -20.81 -9.80 -10.85
C LEU A 11 -20.78 -9.23 -9.41
N ALA A 12 -21.70 -8.34 -9.06
CA ALA A 12 -21.69 -7.61 -7.80
C ALA A 12 -21.59 -8.49 -6.52
N PRO A 13 -22.29 -9.64 -6.41
CA PRO A 13 -22.13 -10.53 -5.26
C PRO A 13 -20.70 -11.06 -5.13
N GLN A 14 -20.08 -11.42 -6.25
CA GLN A 14 -18.69 -11.93 -6.27
C GLN A 14 -17.70 -10.82 -5.91
N LEU A 15 -17.90 -9.60 -6.43
CA LEU A 15 -17.07 -8.44 -6.04
C LEU A 15 -17.16 -8.17 -4.54
N SER A 16 -18.36 -8.22 -3.98
CA SER A 16 -18.55 -8.06 -2.53
C SER A 16 -17.86 -9.16 -1.72
N ALA A 17 -17.88 -10.39 -2.21
CA ALA A 17 -17.21 -11.53 -1.57
C ALA A 17 -15.68 -11.36 -1.60
N TRP A 18 -15.09 -10.98 -2.75
CA TRP A 18 -13.65 -10.70 -2.86
C TRP A 18 -13.23 -9.55 -1.97
N ARG A 19 -13.96 -8.43 -2.01
CA ARG A 19 -13.67 -7.26 -1.17
C ARG A 19 -13.66 -7.64 0.32
N ARG A 20 -14.63 -8.42 0.80
CA ARG A 20 -14.68 -8.87 2.20
C ARG A 20 -13.58 -9.87 2.53
N ASP A 21 -13.19 -10.72 1.58
CA ASP A 21 -12.06 -11.64 1.77
C ASP A 21 -10.73 -10.89 1.88
N PHE A 22 -10.45 -9.92 0.99
CA PHE A 22 -9.25 -9.07 1.08
C PHE A 22 -9.24 -8.25 2.38
N HIS A 23 -10.39 -7.71 2.79
CA HIS A 23 -10.51 -6.98 4.04
C HIS A 23 -10.20 -7.85 5.26
N HIS A 24 -10.76 -9.06 5.29
CA HIS A 24 -10.55 -10.00 6.39
C HIS A 24 -9.10 -10.47 6.52
N PHE A 25 -8.42 -10.66 5.41
CA PHE A 25 -7.02 -11.05 5.36
C PHE A 25 -6.12 -9.87 4.98
N ALA A 26 -6.32 -8.72 5.61
CA ALA A 26 -5.55 -7.51 5.34
C ALA A 26 -4.04 -7.74 5.50
N GLU A 27 -3.25 -7.26 4.55
CA GLU A 27 -1.80 -7.42 4.49
C GLU A 27 -1.14 -6.06 4.18
N SER A 28 -0.19 -5.64 5.02
CA SER A 28 0.51 -4.36 4.86
C SER A 28 1.50 -4.39 3.70
N GLY A 29 1.97 -3.20 3.32
CA GLY A 29 2.85 -3.03 2.16
C GLY A 29 4.11 -3.90 2.17
N TRP A 30 4.39 -4.54 1.03
CA TRP A 30 5.36 -5.60 0.77
C TRP A 30 5.03 -6.97 1.39
N LEU A 31 3.91 -7.09 2.10
CA LEU A 31 3.45 -8.31 2.75
C LEU A 31 2.18 -8.88 2.12
N GLU A 32 1.73 -8.35 0.98
CA GLU A 32 0.47 -8.67 0.29
C GLU A 32 0.52 -10.04 -0.40
N PHE A 33 1.14 -11.04 0.23
CA PHE A 33 1.42 -12.35 -0.35
C PHE A 33 0.16 -13.12 -0.73
N ARG A 34 -0.81 -13.22 0.19
CA ARG A 34 -2.08 -13.90 -0.05
C ARG A 34 -2.95 -13.15 -1.05
N THR A 35 -3.02 -11.84 -0.90
CA THR A 35 -3.75 -10.93 -1.79
C THR A 35 -3.23 -11.06 -3.21
N ALA A 36 -1.92 -10.93 -3.42
CA ALA A 36 -1.30 -11.06 -4.74
C ALA A 36 -1.50 -12.45 -5.36
N ALA A 37 -1.35 -13.52 -4.56
CA ALA A 37 -1.57 -14.89 -5.04
C ALA A 37 -3.03 -15.11 -5.50
N LYS A 38 -4.02 -14.60 -4.76
CA LYS A 38 -5.44 -14.65 -5.17
C LYS A 38 -5.73 -13.82 -6.40
N VAL A 39 -5.17 -12.62 -6.50
CA VAL A 39 -5.29 -11.77 -7.69
C VAL A 39 -4.71 -12.48 -8.91
N ALA A 40 -3.52 -13.06 -8.79
CA ALA A 40 -2.87 -13.80 -9.87
C ALA A 40 -3.73 -14.99 -10.34
N GLU A 41 -4.28 -15.77 -9.40
CA GLU A 41 -5.14 -16.90 -9.70
C GLU A 41 -6.38 -16.48 -10.51
N ILE A 42 -7.08 -15.42 -10.08
CA ILE A 42 -8.29 -14.92 -10.73
C ILE A 42 -7.96 -14.40 -12.14
N LEU A 43 -6.87 -13.66 -12.30
CA LEU A 43 -6.46 -13.11 -13.59
C LEU A 43 -6.00 -14.20 -14.57
N ASP A 44 -5.33 -15.26 -14.10
CA ASP A 44 -4.97 -16.43 -14.91
C ASP A 44 -6.23 -17.17 -15.39
N GLN A 45 -7.20 -17.39 -14.50
CA GLN A 45 -8.49 -18.01 -14.87
C GLN A 45 -9.25 -17.20 -15.93
N LEU A 46 -9.10 -15.88 -15.94
CA LEU A 46 -9.65 -15.00 -16.98
C LEU A 46 -8.82 -15.00 -18.27
N GLY A 47 -7.65 -15.64 -18.29
CA GLY A 47 -6.79 -15.75 -19.46
C GLY A 47 -5.97 -14.50 -19.75
N TYR A 48 -5.60 -13.71 -18.73
CA TYR A 48 -4.62 -12.66 -18.85
C TYR A 48 -3.19 -13.24 -18.88
N SER A 49 -2.30 -12.58 -19.63
CA SER A 49 -0.87 -12.84 -19.53
C SER A 49 -0.31 -12.11 -18.30
N LEU A 50 0.32 -12.84 -17.37
CA LEU A 50 0.80 -12.27 -16.10
C LEU A 50 2.32 -12.12 -16.12
N ALA A 51 2.79 -10.93 -15.72
CA ALA A 51 4.13 -10.69 -15.23
C ALA A 51 4.03 -10.36 -13.74
N MET A 52 4.87 -10.96 -12.90
CA MET A 52 4.71 -10.93 -11.44
C MET A 52 6.06 -10.94 -10.73
N GLY A 53 6.04 -10.49 -9.50
CA GLY A 53 7.21 -10.61 -8.65
C GLY A 53 8.37 -9.75 -9.15
N ARG A 54 9.54 -10.36 -9.25
CA ARG A 54 10.78 -9.70 -9.70
C ARG A 54 10.74 -9.20 -11.14
N ASP A 55 9.84 -9.72 -11.97
CA ASP A 55 9.69 -9.26 -13.36
C ASP A 55 9.03 -7.88 -13.44
N VAL A 56 8.36 -7.44 -12.38
CA VAL A 56 7.58 -6.18 -12.35
C VAL A 56 7.86 -5.31 -11.12
N VAL A 57 8.78 -5.74 -10.25
CA VAL A 57 9.21 -4.99 -9.07
C VAL A 57 10.73 -4.98 -9.00
N ASP A 58 11.34 -3.83 -9.25
CA ASP A 58 12.78 -3.64 -9.14
C ASP A 58 13.24 -3.71 -7.67
N ALA A 59 14.21 -4.56 -7.41
CA ALA A 59 14.68 -4.84 -6.06
C ALA A 59 15.31 -3.62 -5.37
N GLU A 60 16.10 -2.85 -6.11
CA GLU A 60 16.87 -1.72 -5.58
C GLU A 60 16.01 -0.48 -5.35
N SER A 61 14.87 -0.39 -6.05
CA SER A 61 13.95 0.75 -5.95
C SER A 61 12.88 0.58 -4.88
N ARG A 62 12.84 -0.56 -4.17
CA ARG A 62 11.89 -0.79 -3.06
C ARG A 62 12.26 0.05 -1.85
N MET A 63 11.28 0.75 -1.30
CA MET A 63 11.44 1.61 -0.13
C MET A 63 10.68 1.04 1.06
N GLY A 64 11.26 1.14 2.26
CA GLY A 64 10.61 0.71 3.48
C GLY A 64 10.27 -0.78 3.52
N LEU A 65 11.14 -1.62 2.94
CA LEU A 65 10.99 -3.07 2.98
C LEU A 65 11.14 -3.57 4.43
N PRO A 66 10.23 -4.44 4.92
CA PRO A 66 10.43 -5.11 6.20
C PRO A 66 11.67 -5.99 6.22
N ASP A 67 12.14 -6.33 7.42
CA ASP A 67 13.26 -7.25 7.57
C ASP A 67 12.93 -8.69 7.10
N ASP A 68 13.96 -9.47 6.79
CA ASP A 68 13.82 -10.82 6.24
C ASP A 68 13.03 -11.76 7.17
N ALA A 69 13.14 -11.60 8.49
CA ALA A 69 12.41 -12.42 9.45
C ALA A 69 10.90 -12.10 9.40
N THR A 70 10.55 -10.83 9.26
CA THR A 70 9.17 -10.38 9.06
C THR A 70 8.62 -10.88 7.72
N LEU A 71 9.35 -10.71 6.62
CA LEU A 71 8.95 -11.21 5.30
C LEU A 71 8.68 -12.72 5.32
N ALA A 72 9.58 -13.51 5.92
CA ALA A 72 9.44 -14.96 6.02
C ALA A 72 8.23 -15.37 6.88
N ARG A 73 8.02 -14.72 8.02
CA ARG A 73 6.88 -14.96 8.91
C ARG A 73 5.56 -14.70 8.22
N GLU A 74 5.44 -13.54 7.55
CA GLU A 74 4.20 -13.14 6.89
C GLU A 74 3.94 -13.97 5.62
N PHE A 75 4.95 -14.39 4.91
CA PHE A 75 4.84 -15.36 3.82
C PHE A 75 4.29 -16.71 4.31
N ALA A 76 4.80 -17.21 5.44
CA ALA A 76 4.27 -18.44 6.07
C ALA A 76 2.83 -18.25 6.56
N ARG A 77 2.47 -17.07 7.09
CA ARG A 77 1.09 -16.72 7.46
C ARG A 77 0.17 -16.76 6.24
N ALA A 78 0.54 -16.12 5.14
CA ALA A 78 -0.25 -16.12 3.91
C ALA A 78 -0.57 -17.54 3.44
N ARG A 79 0.42 -18.44 3.47
CA ARG A 79 0.26 -19.86 3.16
C ARG A 79 -0.74 -20.54 4.12
N ALA A 80 -0.59 -20.33 5.43
CA ALA A 80 -1.49 -20.89 6.44
C ALA A 80 -2.93 -20.36 6.31
N GLN A 81 -3.11 -19.16 5.80
CA GLN A 81 -4.41 -18.53 5.52
C GLN A 81 -4.99 -18.90 4.15
N GLY A 82 -4.44 -19.90 3.48
CA GLY A 82 -4.99 -20.46 2.24
C GLY A 82 -4.66 -19.64 0.99
N ALA A 83 -3.51 -18.97 0.95
CA ALA A 83 -3.01 -18.42 -0.31
C ALA A 83 -2.89 -19.53 -1.36
N PRO A 84 -3.30 -19.29 -2.63
CA PRO A 84 -3.13 -20.28 -3.70
C PRO A 84 -1.65 -20.63 -3.92
N GLU A 85 -1.25 -21.82 -3.50
CA GLU A 85 0.16 -22.24 -3.45
C GLU A 85 0.88 -22.14 -4.82
N LYS A 86 0.16 -22.44 -5.90
CA LYS A 86 0.68 -22.30 -7.28
C LYS A 86 1.20 -20.89 -7.57
N TRP A 87 0.60 -19.87 -6.96
CA TRP A 87 0.86 -18.45 -7.25
C TRP A 87 1.71 -17.76 -6.20
N LEU A 88 2.04 -18.43 -5.10
CA LEU A 88 2.69 -17.80 -3.95
C LEU A 88 4.19 -17.54 -4.16
N ALA A 89 4.89 -18.49 -4.79
CA ALA A 89 6.35 -18.45 -4.95
C ALA A 89 6.91 -17.18 -5.61
N PRO A 90 6.30 -16.60 -6.66
CA PRO A 90 6.82 -15.37 -7.28
C PRO A 90 6.90 -14.17 -6.35
N PHE A 91 6.13 -14.16 -5.28
CA PHE A 91 6.00 -13.03 -4.35
C PHE A 91 6.94 -13.11 -3.15
N GLU A 92 7.67 -14.20 -2.99
CA GLU A 92 8.62 -14.38 -1.89
C GLU A 92 9.62 -13.22 -1.80
N GLY A 93 9.89 -12.74 -0.56
CA GLY A 93 10.76 -11.59 -0.33
C GLY A 93 10.10 -10.24 -0.59
N GLY A 94 8.76 -10.15 -0.62
CA GLY A 94 8.03 -8.89 -0.74
C GLY A 94 7.91 -8.36 -2.17
N PHE A 95 8.00 -9.22 -3.18
CA PHE A 95 7.83 -8.83 -4.59
C PHE A 95 6.37 -8.99 -5.03
N THR A 96 5.44 -8.36 -4.35
CA THR A 96 3.98 -8.62 -4.45
C THR A 96 3.27 -7.91 -5.62
N GLY A 97 4.02 -7.30 -6.56
CA GLY A 97 3.47 -6.63 -7.75
C GLY A 97 3.00 -7.58 -8.85
N ILE A 98 1.96 -7.15 -9.59
CA ILE A 98 1.39 -7.87 -10.73
C ILE A 98 1.11 -6.89 -11.87
N VAL A 99 1.48 -7.28 -13.09
CA VAL A 99 1.03 -6.64 -14.33
C VAL A 99 0.33 -7.70 -15.18
N ALA A 100 -0.99 -7.56 -15.31
CA ALA A 100 -1.82 -8.43 -16.14
C ALA A 100 -2.10 -7.77 -17.49
N THR A 101 -1.81 -8.46 -18.58
CA THR A 101 -1.92 -7.92 -19.94
C THR A 101 -2.98 -8.66 -20.75
N LEU A 102 -3.89 -7.91 -21.35
CA LEU A 102 -4.86 -8.37 -22.35
C LEU A 102 -4.45 -7.78 -23.71
N LYS A 103 -3.98 -8.62 -24.62
CA LYS A 103 -3.71 -8.23 -26.01
C LYS A 103 -4.91 -8.63 -26.88
N THR A 104 -5.57 -7.66 -27.47
CA THR A 104 -6.76 -7.90 -28.31
C THR A 104 -6.42 -8.47 -29.68
N GLY A 105 -5.15 -8.39 -30.10
CA GLY A 105 -4.72 -8.75 -31.47
C GLY A 105 -5.11 -7.72 -32.53
N ARG A 106 -5.79 -6.67 -32.18
CA ARG A 106 -6.22 -5.57 -33.07
C ARG A 106 -5.38 -4.32 -32.82
N PRO A 107 -5.01 -3.53 -33.86
CA PRO A 107 -4.28 -2.29 -33.70
C PRO A 107 -5.00 -1.31 -32.76
N GLY A 108 -4.25 -0.61 -31.94
CA GLY A 108 -4.78 0.40 -31.00
C GLY A 108 -3.77 0.75 -29.92
N PRO A 109 -4.10 1.71 -29.05
CA PRO A 109 -3.20 2.16 -27.99
C PRO A 109 -3.02 1.11 -26.89
N THR A 110 -1.98 1.30 -26.09
CA THR A 110 -1.78 0.59 -24.83
C THR A 110 -2.37 1.42 -23.69
N LEU A 111 -3.40 0.91 -23.06
CA LEU A 111 -4.04 1.51 -21.89
C LEU A 111 -3.55 0.80 -20.63
N ALA A 112 -3.26 1.54 -19.57
CA ALA A 112 -2.94 0.96 -18.27
C ALA A 112 -3.86 1.50 -17.18
N PHE A 113 -4.34 0.60 -16.32
CA PHE A 113 -5.14 0.92 -15.15
C PHE A 113 -4.43 0.41 -13.90
N ARG A 114 -4.26 1.28 -12.93
CA ARG A 114 -3.58 0.96 -11.67
C ARG A 114 -4.56 0.93 -10.52
N VAL A 115 -4.47 -0.13 -9.74
CA VAL A 115 -5.04 -0.27 -8.40
C VAL A 115 -3.94 -0.70 -7.43
N ASP A 116 -4.13 -0.42 -6.15
CA ASP A 116 -3.23 -0.84 -5.08
C ASP A 116 -3.84 -1.96 -4.23
N MET A 117 -3.01 -2.63 -3.42
CA MET A 117 -3.42 -3.84 -2.72
C MET A 117 -3.14 -3.84 -1.22
N ASP A 118 -2.26 -2.96 -0.74
CA ASP A 118 -1.78 -3.00 0.63
C ASP A 118 -2.75 -2.42 1.66
N ALA A 119 -2.69 -2.95 2.87
CA ALA A 119 -3.37 -2.42 4.05
C ALA A 119 -2.45 -1.49 4.84
N LEU A 120 -3.04 -0.73 5.77
CA LEU A 120 -2.33 0.09 6.75
C LEU A 120 -1.87 -0.73 7.96
N ASP A 121 -0.75 -0.34 8.56
CA ASP A 121 -0.28 -0.82 9.87
C ASP A 121 -1.13 -0.18 10.98
N LEU A 122 -2.37 -0.62 11.09
CA LEU A 122 -3.40 -0.07 11.98
C LEU A 122 -4.27 -1.20 12.54
N SER A 123 -4.57 -1.14 13.84
CA SER A 123 -5.51 -2.08 14.45
C SER A 123 -6.95 -1.68 14.14
N GLU A 124 -7.72 -2.64 13.62
CA GLU A 124 -9.14 -2.45 13.34
C GLU A 124 -9.99 -2.47 14.62
N ALA A 125 -11.06 -1.67 14.65
CA ALA A 125 -12.00 -1.68 15.75
C ALA A 125 -12.80 -3.00 15.80
N LEU A 126 -12.83 -3.63 16.96
CA LEU A 126 -13.49 -4.91 17.18
C LEU A 126 -14.73 -4.73 18.09
N ASP A 127 -15.67 -3.92 17.63
CA ASP A 127 -16.93 -3.65 18.33
C ASP A 127 -18.12 -3.60 17.35
N ASP A 128 -19.34 -3.74 17.88
CA ASP A 128 -20.56 -3.83 17.06
C ASP A 128 -20.93 -2.55 16.30
N SER A 129 -20.35 -1.41 16.63
CA SER A 129 -20.53 -0.17 15.87
C SER A 129 -19.75 -0.21 14.55
N HIS A 130 -18.70 -1.03 14.50
CA HIS A 130 -17.87 -1.20 13.30
C HIS A 130 -18.44 -2.31 12.41
N ARG A 131 -18.90 -1.93 11.22
CA ARG A 131 -19.60 -2.85 10.32
C ARG A 131 -18.80 -4.10 9.92
N PRO A 132 -17.50 -4.02 9.59
CA PRO A 132 -16.72 -5.22 9.28
C PRO A 132 -16.70 -6.25 10.41
N PHE A 133 -16.58 -5.79 11.66
CA PHE A 133 -16.65 -6.66 12.84
C PHE A 133 -18.04 -7.29 13.00
N ARG A 134 -19.09 -6.48 12.98
CA ARG A 134 -20.47 -6.93 13.12
C ARG A 134 -20.88 -7.93 12.03
N ASP A 135 -20.45 -7.69 10.78
CA ASP A 135 -20.76 -8.53 9.62
C ASP A 135 -19.76 -9.71 9.44
N GLY A 136 -18.80 -9.88 10.36
CA GLY A 136 -17.90 -11.04 10.43
C GLY A 136 -16.76 -11.06 9.40
N PHE A 137 -16.33 -9.89 8.90
CA PHE A 137 -15.21 -9.79 7.95
C PHE A 137 -14.14 -8.78 8.37
N ALA A 138 -14.10 -8.32 9.62
CA ALA A 138 -12.99 -7.55 10.15
C ALA A 138 -11.66 -8.30 10.00
N SER A 139 -10.55 -7.56 9.94
CA SER A 139 -9.23 -8.14 9.75
C SER A 139 -8.89 -9.18 10.83
N CYS A 140 -8.50 -10.36 10.41
CA CYS A 140 -7.96 -11.39 11.29
C CYS A 140 -6.44 -11.26 11.51
N ASN A 141 -5.79 -10.31 10.86
CA ASN A 141 -4.36 -10.02 10.98
C ASN A 141 -4.15 -8.86 11.95
N PRO A 142 -3.68 -9.11 13.20
CA PRO A 142 -3.52 -8.07 14.19
C PRO A 142 -2.59 -6.95 13.71
N GLY A 143 -3.02 -5.70 13.87
CA GLY A 143 -2.25 -4.52 13.48
C GLY A 143 -2.26 -4.23 11.98
N MET A 144 -3.13 -4.86 11.21
CA MET A 144 -3.31 -4.62 9.78
C MET A 144 -4.78 -4.41 9.46
N MET A 145 -5.11 -3.33 8.74
CA MET A 145 -6.49 -2.99 8.37
C MET A 145 -6.54 -2.26 7.03
N HIS A 146 -7.50 -2.61 6.18
CA HIS A 146 -7.83 -1.82 4.98
C HIS A 146 -8.62 -0.55 5.33
N ALA A 147 -7.96 0.44 5.95
CA ALA A 147 -8.58 1.71 6.32
C ALA A 147 -8.56 2.76 5.17
N CYS A 148 -7.77 2.55 4.12
CA CYS A 148 -7.73 3.40 2.93
C CYS A 148 -8.57 2.86 1.76
N GLY A 149 -9.15 1.66 1.88
CA GLY A 149 -10.06 1.09 0.88
C GLY A 149 -9.39 0.31 -0.24
N HIS A 150 -8.11 -0.09 -0.08
CA HIS A 150 -7.38 -0.83 -1.11
C HIS A 150 -7.93 -2.25 -1.35
N ASP A 151 -8.65 -2.85 -0.40
CA ASP A 151 -9.49 -4.03 -0.61
C ASP A 151 -10.57 -3.79 -1.69
N GLY A 152 -11.15 -2.59 -1.70
CA GLY A 152 -12.06 -2.11 -2.74
C GLY A 152 -11.35 -1.86 -4.05
N HIS A 153 -10.15 -1.25 -4.04
CA HIS A 153 -9.37 -0.98 -5.25
C HIS A 153 -8.94 -2.26 -5.95
N THR A 154 -8.39 -3.24 -5.20
CA THR A 154 -8.07 -4.58 -5.71
C THR A 154 -9.28 -5.23 -6.35
N THR A 155 -10.44 -5.15 -5.67
CA THR A 155 -11.70 -5.69 -6.18
C THR A 155 -12.19 -4.97 -7.44
N ILE A 156 -12.06 -3.64 -7.52
CA ILE A 156 -12.38 -2.86 -8.72
C ILE A 156 -11.49 -3.30 -9.88
N GLY A 157 -10.18 -3.50 -9.64
CA GLY A 157 -9.24 -4.02 -10.64
C GLY A 157 -9.66 -5.38 -11.19
N LEU A 158 -10.08 -6.30 -10.33
CA LEU A 158 -10.61 -7.61 -10.73
C LEU A 158 -11.94 -7.49 -11.47
N GLY A 159 -12.84 -6.64 -11.02
CA GLY A 159 -14.10 -6.35 -11.70
C GLY A 159 -13.88 -5.79 -13.10
N LEU A 160 -12.93 -4.85 -13.23
CA LEU A 160 -12.51 -4.30 -14.52
C LEU A 160 -11.94 -5.41 -15.42
N ALA A 161 -11.12 -6.31 -14.88
CA ALA A 161 -10.58 -7.46 -15.62
C ALA A 161 -11.70 -8.32 -16.22
N HIS A 162 -12.73 -8.63 -15.45
CA HIS A 162 -13.90 -9.37 -15.91
C HIS A 162 -14.63 -8.65 -17.04
N VAL A 163 -14.91 -7.36 -16.86
CA VAL A 163 -15.62 -6.53 -17.84
C VAL A 163 -14.85 -6.44 -19.15
N LEU A 164 -13.55 -6.18 -19.09
CA LEU A 164 -12.69 -6.07 -20.27
C LEU A 164 -12.59 -7.41 -21.01
N LYS A 165 -12.45 -8.51 -20.28
CA LYS A 165 -12.42 -9.84 -20.90
C LYS A 165 -13.71 -10.23 -21.57
N GLN A 166 -14.85 -9.95 -20.95
CA GLN A 166 -16.17 -10.19 -21.53
C GLN A 166 -16.41 -9.41 -22.84
N ASN A 167 -15.75 -8.24 -22.97
CA ASN A 167 -15.88 -7.37 -24.13
C ASN A 167 -14.66 -7.39 -25.05
N ASP A 168 -13.76 -8.33 -24.88
CA ASP A 168 -12.49 -8.42 -25.63
C ASP A 168 -12.67 -8.26 -27.14
N ALA A 169 -13.68 -8.89 -27.73
CA ALA A 169 -13.97 -8.79 -29.16
C ALA A 169 -14.25 -7.36 -29.65
N GLN A 170 -14.63 -6.45 -28.77
CA GLN A 170 -14.98 -5.04 -29.10
C GLN A 170 -13.82 -4.07 -28.79
N LEU A 171 -12.74 -4.53 -28.15
CA LEU A 171 -11.62 -3.71 -27.74
C LEU A 171 -10.49 -3.75 -28.78
N ASN A 172 -9.72 -2.69 -28.89
CA ASN A 172 -8.55 -2.58 -29.73
C ASN A 172 -7.29 -2.28 -28.86
N GLY A 173 -6.11 -2.63 -29.37
CA GLY A 173 -4.85 -2.37 -28.68
C GLY A 173 -4.54 -3.35 -27.56
N THR A 174 -3.84 -2.86 -26.57
CA THR A 174 -3.39 -3.63 -25.40
C THR A 174 -3.91 -2.98 -24.12
N ILE A 175 -4.32 -3.79 -23.16
CA ILE A 175 -4.74 -3.30 -21.84
C ILE A 175 -3.83 -3.94 -20.79
N ARG A 176 -3.27 -3.12 -19.91
CA ARG A 176 -2.54 -3.54 -18.73
C ARG A 176 -3.33 -3.21 -17.47
N LEU A 177 -3.48 -4.19 -16.60
CA LEU A 177 -3.98 -3.98 -15.24
C LEU A 177 -2.80 -4.12 -14.29
N ILE A 178 -2.50 -3.06 -13.58
CA ILE A 178 -1.35 -2.96 -12.66
C ILE A 178 -1.89 -3.04 -11.24
N PHE A 179 -1.56 -4.13 -10.55
CA PHE A 179 -1.86 -4.30 -9.12
C PHE A 179 -0.58 -3.94 -8.36
N GLN A 180 -0.59 -2.75 -7.79
CA GLN A 180 0.58 -2.16 -7.15
C GLN A 180 0.63 -2.55 -5.67
N PRO A 181 1.78 -3.07 -5.18
CA PRO A 181 2.03 -3.25 -3.75
C PRO A 181 2.47 -1.95 -3.09
N ALA A 182 2.41 -1.91 -1.77
CA ALA A 182 3.03 -0.91 -0.90
C ALA A 182 2.79 0.54 -1.36
N GLU A 183 1.53 0.90 -1.62
CA GLU A 183 1.14 2.28 -1.92
C GLU A 183 1.33 3.15 -0.70
N GLU A 184 0.91 2.64 0.46
CA GLU A 184 0.99 3.34 1.74
C GLU A 184 2.44 3.74 2.05
N GLY A 185 2.62 5.03 2.17
CA GLY A 185 3.96 5.57 2.33
C GLY A 185 4.72 5.83 1.02
N THR A 186 4.07 5.75 -0.15
CA THR A 186 4.66 6.03 -1.48
C THR A 186 5.86 5.12 -1.81
N ARG A 187 5.77 3.83 -1.46
CA ARG A 187 6.91 2.89 -1.49
C ARG A 187 6.99 2.04 -2.75
N GLY A 188 5.83 1.57 -3.27
CA GLY A 188 5.79 0.53 -4.31
C GLY A 188 5.82 1.03 -5.74
N ALA A 189 5.22 2.18 -6.05
CA ALA A 189 5.08 2.68 -7.41
C ALA A 189 6.44 2.84 -8.12
N ARG A 190 7.44 3.40 -7.43
CA ARG A 190 8.79 3.60 -7.98
C ARG A 190 9.43 2.28 -8.41
N ALA A 191 9.29 1.24 -7.61
CA ALA A 191 9.86 -0.07 -7.92
C ALA A 191 9.20 -0.72 -9.15
N MET A 192 7.88 -0.54 -9.33
CA MET A 192 7.19 -1.03 -10.52
C MET A 192 7.52 -0.22 -11.78
N VAL A 193 7.65 1.11 -11.67
CA VAL A 193 8.08 1.97 -12.79
C VAL A 193 9.50 1.64 -13.21
N ALA A 194 10.43 1.46 -12.27
CA ALA A 194 11.81 1.07 -12.55
C ALA A 194 11.91 -0.31 -13.24
N ALA A 195 10.97 -1.21 -12.95
CA ALA A 195 10.86 -2.51 -13.63
C ALA A 195 10.10 -2.44 -14.98
N GLY A 196 9.73 -1.25 -15.48
CA GLY A 196 9.13 -1.06 -16.80
C GLY A 196 7.61 -1.30 -16.85
N ALA A 197 6.89 -1.26 -15.73
CA ALA A 197 5.43 -1.49 -15.71
C ALA A 197 4.66 -0.53 -16.64
N LEU A 198 5.20 0.67 -16.90
CA LEU A 198 4.60 1.70 -17.77
C LEU A 198 5.26 1.81 -19.15
N ASP A 199 6.23 0.95 -19.49
CA ASP A 199 6.92 1.02 -20.79
C ASP A 199 5.94 0.80 -21.94
N GLY A 200 5.91 1.75 -22.89
CA GLY A 200 5.03 1.69 -24.05
C GLY A 200 3.53 1.87 -23.73
N VAL A 201 3.20 2.44 -22.58
CA VAL A 201 1.82 2.83 -22.22
C VAL A 201 1.52 4.20 -22.82
N ASP A 202 0.42 4.28 -23.59
CA ASP A 202 -0.03 5.54 -24.20
C ASP A 202 -0.95 6.33 -23.26
N TYR A 203 -1.80 5.62 -22.47
CA TYR A 203 -2.71 6.25 -21.51
C TYR A 203 -2.72 5.49 -20.20
N PHE A 204 -2.61 6.22 -19.10
CA PHE A 204 -2.56 5.69 -17.74
C PHE A 204 -3.67 6.26 -16.88
N THR A 205 -4.33 5.41 -16.12
CA THR A 205 -5.35 5.81 -15.13
C THR A 205 -5.09 5.09 -13.82
N ALA A 206 -5.00 5.83 -12.73
CA ALA A 206 -5.01 5.30 -11.36
C ALA A 206 -6.39 5.50 -10.74
N ILE A 207 -6.84 4.54 -9.93
CA ILE A 207 -8.15 4.54 -9.31
C ILE A 207 -7.96 4.63 -7.79
N HIS A 208 -8.75 5.50 -7.14
CA HIS A 208 -8.84 5.57 -5.69
C HIS A 208 -10.27 5.87 -5.24
N ILE A 209 -10.75 5.17 -4.21
CA ILE A 209 -12.03 5.45 -3.55
C ILE A 209 -11.93 6.80 -2.84
N GLY A 210 -12.84 7.73 -3.17
CA GLY A 210 -12.83 9.07 -2.57
C GLY A 210 -13.45 9.09 -1.19
N THR A 211 -12.70 9.50 -0.17
CA THR A 211 -13.25 9.83 1.15
C THR A 211 -13.94 11.19 1.09
N GLY A 212 -15.20 11.28 1.53
CA GLY A 212 -15.99 12.51 1.45
C GLY A 212 -16.70 12.75 0.12
N VAL A 213 -16.58 11.83 -0.84
CA VAL A 213 -17.35 11.85 -2.09
C VAL A 213 -18.63 11.03 -1.90
N PRO A 214 -19.83 11.56 -2.26
CA PRO A 214 -21.08 10.79 -2.16
C PRO A 214 -21.03 9.50 -2.97
N ALA A 215 -21.60 8.42 -2.43
CA ALA A 215 -21.72 7.14 -3.13
C ALA A 215 -22.45 7.31 -4.49
N GLY A 216 -21.93 6.64 -5.51
CA GLY A 216 -22.46 6.75 -6.89
C GLY A 216 -21.87 7.93 -7.68
N THR A 217 -20.98 8.71 -7.10
CA THR A 217 -20.25 9.77 -7.80
C THR A 217 -18.89 9.26 -8.26
N ALA A 218 -18.50 9.58 -9.50
CA ALA A 218 -17.14 9.41 -10.00
C ALA A 218 -16.53 10.77 -10.32
N ILE A 219 -15.30 11.01 -9.83
CA ILE A 219 -14.52 12.21 -10.14
C ILE A 219 -13.48 11.82 -11.19
N CYS A 220 -13.50 12.49 -12.34
CA CYS A 220 -12.55 12.26 -13.43
C CYS A 220 -11.42 13.27 -13.33
N GLY A 221 -10.29 12.82 -12.81
CA GLY A 221 -9.11 13.64 -12.58
C GLY A 221 -9.09 14.30 -11.20
N SER A 222 -7.94 14.19 -10.57
CA SER A 222 -7.62 14.86 -9.29
C SER A 222 -6.20 15.41 -9.40
N ASP A 223 -6.00 16.60 -8.89
CA ASP A 223 -4.70 17.28 -8.85
C ASP A 223 -4.39 17.76 -7.42
N ASN A 224 -3.35 18.56 -7.29
CA ASN A 224 -2.92 19.15 -6.01
C ASN A 224 -2.47 18.09 -4.97
N PHE A 225 -1.93 16.96 -5.41
CA PHE A 225 -1.22 16.07 -4.51
C PHE A 225 0.03 16.75 -3.97
N MET A 226 0.22 16.70 -2.66
CA MET A 226 1.41 17.28 -2.04
C MET A 226 2.63 16.39 -2.29
N ALA A 227 3.76 17.00 -2.61
CA ALA A 227 5.05 16.32 -2.52
C ALA A 227 5.28 15.87 -1.07
N THR A 228 5.88 14.71 -0.88
CA THR A 228 6.13 14.14 0.45
C THR A 228 7.55 13.58 0.56
N THR A 229 8.17 13.80 1.71
CA THR A 229 9.44 13.15 2.09
C THR A 229 9.28 12.48 3.44
N LYS A 230 9.75 11.24 3.54
CA LYS A 230 9.73 10.44 4.78
C LYS A 230 11.15 10.08 5.16
N PHE A 231 11.50 10.26 6.43
CA PHE A 231 12.83 9.94 6.91
C PHE A 231 12.83 9.54 8.39
N ASP A 232 13.80 8.75 8.75
CA ASP A 232 14.04 8.30 10.11
C ASP A 232 15.24 9.06 10.70
N VAL A 233 15.08 9.54 11.94
CA VAL A 233 16.15 10.24 12.67
C VAL A 233 16.57 9.38 13.85
N HIS A 234 17.78 8.88 13.82
CA HIS A 234 18.38 8.09 14.91
C HIS A 234 19.24 8.97 15.80
N PHE A 235 18.99 8.90 17.11
CA PHE A 235 19.79 9.58 18.14
C PHE A 235 20.60 8.54 18.90
N THR A 236 21.90 8.73 18.95
CA THR A 236 22.84 7.88 19.71
C THR A 236 23.47 8.66 20.84
N GLY A 237 23.28 8.19 22.05
CA GLY A 237 23.80 8.75 23.27
C GLY A 237 24.72 7.76 24.01
N VAL A 238 24.80 7.90 25.34
CA VAL A 238 25.57 7.02 26.24
C VAL A 238 24.68 6.63 27.40
N ALA A 239 24.55 5.32 27.65
CA ALA A 239 23.81 4.82 28.80
C ALA A 239 24.56 5.10 30.12
N ALA A 240 23.83 5.43 31.19
CA ALA A 240 24.35 5.55 32.53
C ALA A 240 23.28 5.16 33.56
N HIS A 241 23.68 4.87 34.80
CA HIS A 241 22.71 4.61 35.86
C HIS A 241 22.12 5.93 36.35
N ALA A 242 20.81 6.13 36.14
CA ALA A 242 20.14 7.41 36.37
C ALA A 242 20.20 7.92 37.83
N GLY A 243 20.33 7.03 38.82
CA GLY A 243 20.45 7.37 40.23
C GLY A 243 21.88 7.29 40.82
N GLY A 244 22.83 6.71 40.04
CA GLY A 244 24.19 6.50 40.54
C GLY A 244 25.21 7.49 39.96
N LYS A 245 25.24 7.59 38.64
CA LYS A 245 26.15 8.46 37.88
C LYS A 245 25.47 8.97 36.61
N PRO A 246 24.42 9.79 36.69
CA PRO A 246 23.70 10.32 35.52
C PRO A 246 24.61 11.22 34.66
N GLU A 247 25.63 11.87 35.25
CA GLU A 247 26.57 12.74 34.54
C GLU A 247 27.45 12.01 33.51
N ASP A 248 27.63 10.71 33.64
CA ASP A 248 28.37 9.89 32.69
C ASP A 248 27.50 9.59 31.42
N GLY A 249 26.18 9.86 31.47
CA GLY A 249 25.26 9.59 30.42
C GLY A 249 25.10 10.73 29.41
N ARG A 250 24.63 10.34 28.18
CA ARG A 250 24.14 11.29 27.16
C ARG A 250 22.75 10.84 26.74
N ASN A 251 21.74 11.63 27.11
CA ASN A 251 20.33 11.24 26.99
C ASN A 251 19.80 11.45 25.58
N ALA A 252 19.68 10.36 24.80
CA ALA A 252 19.14 10.38 23.45
C ALA A 252 17.63 10.69 23.42
N LEU A 253 16.87 10.31 24.47
CA LEU A 253 15.42 10.59 24.55
C LEU A 253 15.16 12.10 24.62
N LEU A 254 15.89 12.82 25.46
CA LEU A 254 15.72 14.27 25.59
C LEU A 254 16.10 14.99 24.29
N ALA A 255 17.14 14.53 23.60
CA ALA A 255 17.54 15.07 22.32
C ALA A 255 16.44 14.86 21.27
N ALA A 256 15.85 13.66 21.20
CA ALA A 256 14.76 13.34 20.30
C ALA A 256 13.48 14.15 20.63
N ALA A 257 13.14 14.31 21.91
CA ALA A 257 11.98 15.11 22.34
C ALA A 257 12.15 16.59 21.95
N GLN A 258 13.33 17.15 22.14
CA GLN A 258 13.65 18.52 21.73
C GLN A 258 13.58 18.69 20.21
N ALA A 259 14.11 17.73 19.45
CA ALA A 259 14.05 17.72 18.00
C ALA A 259 12.59 17.65 17.50
N ALA A 260 11.76 16.81 18.11
CA ALA A 260 10.34 16.71 17.75
C ALA A 260 9.61 18.04 17.93
N ILE A 261 9.82 18.73 19.05
CA ILE A 261 9.24 20.06 19.31
C ILE A 261 9.75 21.08 18.29
N ALA A 262 11.06 21.09 18.02
CA ALA A 262 11.66 22.02 17.07
C ALA A 262 11.14 21.81 15.64
N LEU A 263 10.98 20.56 15.19
CA LEU A 263 10.42 20.21 13.88
C LEU A 263 8.97 20.73 13.75
N HIS A 264 8.14 20.54 14.77
CA HIS A 264 6.76 21.05 14.78
C HIS A 264 6.65 22.58 14.91
N SER A 265 7.73 23.27 15.27
CA SER A 265 7.77 24.74 15.33
C SER A 265 8.26 25.40 14.03
N ILE A 266 8.59 24.63 13.00
CA ILE A 266 8.93 25.15 11.67
C ILE A 266 7.72 25.91 11.11
N ALA A 267 7.93 27.18 10.75
CA ALA A 267 6.86 28.03 10.21
C ALA A 267 6.38 27.51 8.86
N PRO A 268 5.06 27.61 8.55
CA PRO A 268 4.55 27.30 7.22
C PRO A 268 5.20 28.16 6.13
N HIS A 269 5.35 27.60 4.93
CA HIS A 269 5.92 28.31 3.79
C HIS A 269 4.94 29.37 3.25
N SER A 270 5.45 30.54 2.85
CA SER A 270 4.61 31.66 2.36
C SER A 270 4.04 31.42 0.96
N GLU A 271 4.71 30.63 0.13
CA GLU A 271 4.32 30.36 -1.27
C GLU A 271 3.39 29.16 -1.43
N GLY A 272 3.07 28.46 -0.36
CA GLY A 272 2.16 27.33 -0.42
C GLY A 272 2.08 26.52 0.87
N ALA A 273 1.12 25.61 0.91
CA ALA A 273 0.93 24.76 2.07
C ALA A 273 2.13 23.85 2.29
N SER A 274 2.65 23.84 3.50
CA SER A 274 3.68 22.89 3.97
C SER A 274 3.24 22.23 5.28
N ARG A 275 3.75 21.03 5.54
CA ARG A 275 3.46 20.27 6.76
C ARG A 275 4.73 19.55 7.22
N VAL A 276 4.88 19.45 8.53
CA VAL A 276 5.89 18.59 9.18
C VAL A 276 5.17 17.78 10.24
N ASN A 277 5.40 16.48 10.27
CA ASN A 277 4.81 15.61 11.28
C ASN A 277 5.85 14.62 11.81
N VAL A 278 5.98 14.53 13.14
CA VAL A 278 6.68 13.45 13.82
C VAL A 278 5.61 12.43 14.23
N GLY A 279 5.50 11.35 13.47
CA GLY A 279 4.46 10.34 13.67
C GLY A 279 4.80 9.28 14.72
N VAL A 280 6.11 9.01 14.92
CA VAL A 280 6.58 8.00 15.87
C VAL A 280 7.77 8.55 16.64
N MET A 281 7.79 8.30 17.96
CA MET A 281 8.94 8.45 18.84
C MET A 281 9.12 7.19 19.66
N GLN A 282 10.31 6.59 19.60
CA GLN A 282 10.70 5.43 20.42
C GLN A 282 12.01 5.72 21.10
N ALA A 283 12.11 5.47 22.39
CA ALA A 283 13.35 5.76 23.14
C ALA A 283 13.47 4.96 24.44
N GLY A 284 14.70 4.62 24.79
CA GLY A 284 15.06 4.03 26.07
C GLY A 284 14.72 2.56 26.24
N SER A 285 15.16 1.98 27.36
CA SER A 285 14.98 0.57 27.69
C SER A 285 14.50 0.32 29.15
N GLY A 286 14.64 1.31 30.02
CA GLY A 286 14.24 1.17 31.44
C GLY A 286 14.26 2.48 32.18
N ARG A 287 13.43 2.59 33.22
CA ARG A 287 13.22 3.83 34.00
C ARG A 287 14.44 4.33 34.78
N ASN A 288 15.41 3.46 35.07
CA ASN A 288 16.60 3.74 35.84
C ASN A 288 17.89 3.84 34.99
N VAL A 289 17.72 3.91 33.66
CA VAL A 289 18.81 4.00 32.69
C VAL A 289 18.67 5.30 31.91
N VAL A 290 19.74 6.09 31.78
CA VAL A 290 19.82 7.21 30.83
C VAL A 290 19.74 6.64 29.42
N PRO A 291 18.74 7.00 28.60
CA PRO A 291 18.51 6.39 27.27
C PRO A 291 19.70 6.68 26.33
N ALA A 292 20.30 5.62 25.79
CA ALA A 292 21.36 5.71 24.79
C ALA A 292 20.87 5.78 23.36
N ASN A 293 19.61 5.41 23.11
CA ASN A 293 19.05 5.38 21.76
C ASN A 293 17.66 5.99 21.74
N ALA A 294 17.35 6.72 20.64
CA ALA A 294 16.00 7.13 20.30
C ALA A 294 15.83 7.16 18.76
N LEU A 295 14.59 7.02 18.32
CA LEU A 295 14.17 7.06 16.92
C LEU A 295 12.98 8.00 16.78
N LEU A 296 13.01 8.90 15.78
CA LEU A 296 11.85 9.59 15.27
C LEU A 296 11.56 9.12 13.85
N LYS A 297 10.28 8.88 13.52
CA LYS A 297 9.81 8.76 12.14
C LYS A 297 9.07 10.03 11.76
N VAL A 298 9.56 10.70 10.72
CA VAL A 298 9.17 12.05 10.33
C VAL A 298 8.68 12.06 8.90
N GLU A 299 7.65 12.88 8.64
CA GLU A 299 7.15 13.17 7.30
C GLU A 299 7.11 14.68 7.10
N THR A 300 7.55 15.14 5.92
CA THR A 300 7.28 16.50 5.43
C THR A 300 6.38 16.44 4.20
N ARG A 301 5.57 17.49 3.98
CA ARG A 301 4.74 17.66 2.79
C ARG A 301 4.76 19.11 2.32
N GLY A 302 4.80 19.31 0.99
CA GLY A 302 4.71 20.61 0.35
C GLY A 302 3.83 20.57 -0.88
N VAL A 303 3.20 21.70 -1.27
CA VAL A 303 2.42 21.79 -2.52
C VAL A 303 3.29 21.58 -3.77
N SER A 304 4.62 21.65 -3.62
CA SER A 304 5.62 21.33 -4.64
C SER A 304 6.84 20.70 -3.98
N GLU A 305 7.68 20.08 -4.78
CA GLU A 305 8.95 19.50 -4.32
C GLU A 305 9.88 20.57 -3.72
N SER A 306 9.86 21.80 -4.27
CA SER A 306 10.66 22.92 -3.76
C SER A 306 10.22 23.47 -2.40
N ILE A 307 8.98 23.22 -2.01
CA ILE A 307 8.42 23.62 -0.71
C ILE A 307 8.48 22.48 0.31
N ASN A 308 8.57 21.25 -0.16
CA ASN A 308 8.69 20.07 0.69
C ASN A 308 10.12 19.89 1.18
#